data_dba809673a3ab6727513c6b93bf61be6
#
_entry.id   dba809673a3ab6727513c6b93bf61be6
#
_cell.length_a   1.000
_cell.length_b   1.000
_cell.length_c   1.000
_cell.angle_alpha   90.00
_cell.angle_beta   90.00
_cell.angle_gamma   90.00
#
_symmetry.space_group_name_H-M   'P 1'
#
loop_
_entity.id
_entity.type
_entity.pdbx_description
1 polymer ?
#
loop_
_entity_poly.entity_id
_entity_poly.type
_entity_poly.pdbx_seq_one_letter_code
_entity_poly.pdbx_strand_id
1 'polypeptide(L)'
;MNKKEVSEIKSLFKRDGGAIDRICGCLIDGEQQIRMTFSDMFLALSQEEIGKYFEIFRKALAGSLGKNLHSLDYTLDQELSGEGHKRLMQLKATGLKDETVLEEFYKSVAETYHFGESYYVVMIHCNYDVPGRGSDNLDMDDASEEVYEFILCCICPVKLSEAGLCYNTQTNRVEERMRDQWIEAPVNAFLFPAFDDRSSNIHSLLYYTKKTEELHEDFINDCIGGPAPMSFKTQKAVFQEIIEETVGDVVNYDTVCQIQENLTELIEEHKEEPQPFKLQKSDVKKLLQNSGIKEEKLENFEQVYEETAGEDAFFQAANLVEAKSVAVKTPDVTIKVSPQRMDLVQIQLVEGRRCIVIPMEDGVQINGMSVTMEGTNGTD
;
A
#
# COMPACT_ATOMS: atom_id res chain seq x y z
N MET A 1 -6.53 10.33 5.25
CA MET A 1 -6.70 9.47 6.47
C MET A 1 -5.35 9.19 7.12
N ASN A 2 -5.29 9.17 8.45
CA ASN A 2 -4.12 8.79 9.23
C ASN A 2 -4.28 7.38 9.87
N LYS A 3 -3.21 6.88 10.50
CA LYS A 3 -3.19 5.52 11.08
C LYS A 3 -4.24 5.31 12.19
N LYS A 4 -4.56 6.35 12.96
CA LYS A 4 -5.57 6.25 14.04
C LYS A 4 -6.97 6.15 13.46
N GLU A 5 -7.28 6.96 12.47
CA GLU A 5 -8.55 6.96 11.74
C GLU A 5 -8.81 5.63 11.02
N VAL A 6 -7.79 5.08 10.31
CA VAL A 6 -7.89 3.75 9.72
C VAL A 6 -8.16 2.69 10.79
N SER A 7 -7.51 2.78 11.95
CA SER A 7 -7.72 1.84 13.06
C SER A 7 -9.12 1.98 13.67
N GLU A 8 -9.64 3.19 13.76
CA GLU A 8 -10.99 3.49 14.23
C GLU A 8 -12.04 2.83 13.33
N ILE A 9 -12.00 3.10 12.03
CA ILE A 9 -12.93 2.47 11.07
C ILE A 9 -12.78 0.94 11.05
N LYS A 10 -11.56 0.43 11.08
CA LYS A 10 -11.30 -1.02 11.15
C LYS A 10 -11.92 -1.66 12.40
N SER A 11 -12.02 -0.92 13.49
CA SER A 11 -12.60 -1.42 14.75
C SER A 11 -14.10 -1.67 14.66
N LEU A 12 -14.81 -1.08 13.71
CA LEU A 12 -16.24 -1.29 13.47
C LEU A 12 -16.55 -2.73 13.03
N PHE A 13 -15.60 -3.41 12.38
CA PHE A 13 -15.77 -4.79 11.88
C PHE A 13 -15.46 -5.82 12.97
N LYS A 14 -16.19 -5.72 14.10
CA LYS A 14 -16.19 -6.68 15.21
C LYS A 14 -17.60 -7.23 15.38
N ARG A 15 -17.74 -8.33 16.12
CA ARG A 15 -19.01 -9.05 16.29
C ARG A 15 -20.23 -8.21 16.72
N ASP A 16 -19.98 -7.08 17.34
CA ASP A 16 -21.03 -6.17 17.86
C ASP A 16 -21.20 -4.92 16.96
N GLY A 17 -20.55 -4.88 15.80
CA GLY A 17 -20.59 -3.74 14.88
C GLY A 17 -21.90 -3.66 14.09
N GLY A 18 -22.87 -2.89 14.57
CA GLY A 18 -24.16 -2.67 13.93
C GLY A 18 -24.18 -1.60 12.83
N ALA A 19 -23.01 -1.15 12.37
CA ALA A 19 -22.90 0.00 11.44
C ALA A 19 -23.19 -0.33 9.97
N ILE A 20 -23.36 -1.62 9.60
CA ILE A 20 -23.54 -2.02 8.18
C ILE A 20 -25.02 -2.22 7.87
N ASP A 21 -25.54 -1.43 6.95
CA ASP A 21 -26.93 -1.55 6.49
C ASP A 21 -27.10 -2.61 5.41
N ARG A 22 -26.24 -2.56 4.40
CA ARG A 22 -26.38 -3.35 3.18
C ARG A 22 -25.04 -3.93 2.72
N ILE A 23 -25.15 -5.11 2.12
CA ILE A 23 -24.06 -5.78 1.41
C ILE A 23 -24.54 -6.12 0.01
N CYS A 24 -23.71 -5.84 -0.98
CA CYS A 24 -23.96 -6.20 -2.36
C CYS A 24 -22.66 -6.56 -3.07
N GLY A 25 -22.74 -7.16 -4.24
CA GLY A 25 -21.55 -7.51 -5.00
C GLY A 25 -21.83 -8.33 -6.23
N CYS A 26 -20.76 -8.73 -6.91
CA CYS A 26 -20.80 -9.59 -8.08
C CYS A 26 -19.62 -10.55 -8.14
N LEU A 27 -19.79 -11.63 -8.88
CA LEU A 27 -18.74 -12.55 -9.27
C LEU A 27 -18.41 -12.30 -10.74
N ILE A 28 -17.14 -12.01 -11.03
CA ILE A 28 -16.60 -11.80 -12.38
C ILE A 28 -15.60 -12.91 -12.66
N ASP A 29 -15.72 -13.54 -13.83
CA ASP A 29 -14.82 -14.61 -14.23
C ASP A 29 -13.55 -14.10 -14.94
N GLY A 30 -12.64 -15.02 -15.29
CA GLY A 30 -11.41 -14.69 -15.99
C GLY A 30 -11.59 -14.15 -17.42
N GLU A 31 -12.79 -14.25 -17.99
CA GLU A 31 -13.19 -13.66 -19.27
C GLU A 31 -13.90 -12.31 -19.12
N GLN A 32 -13.83 -11.70 -17.92
CA GLN A 32 -14.46 -10.41 -17.55
C GLN A 32 -16.01 -10.42 -17.65
N GLN A 33 -16.63 -11.61 -17.53
CA GLN A 33 -18.07 -11.74 -17.55
C GLN A 33 -18.65 -11.76 -16.13
N ILE A 34 -19.66 -10.94 -15.88
CA ILE A 34 -20.40 -10.95 -14.62
C ILE A 34 -21.28 -12.21 -14.60
N ARG A 35 -20.97 -13.15 -13.69
CA ARG A 35 -21.66 -14.43 -13.55
C ARG A 35 -22.79 -14.41 -12.55
N MET A 36 -22.69 -13.55 -11.54
CA MET A 36 -23.67 -13.45 -10.46
C MET A 36 -23.63 -12.04 -9.88
N THR A 37 -24.77 -11.52 -9.48
CA THR A 37 -24.92 -10.33 -8.64
C THR A 37 -25.79 -10.68 -7.43
N PHE A 38 -25.58 -9.98 -6.33
CA PHE A 38 -26.43 -10.10 -5.14
C PHE A 38 -26.54 -8.75 -4.43
N SER A 39 -27.60 -8.58 -3.65
CA SER A 39 -27.84 -7.38 -2.83
C SER A 39 -28.76 -7.76 -1.67
N ASP A 40 -28.24 -7.73 -0.47
CA ASP A 40 -28.92 -8.16 0.74
C ASP A 40 -28.78 -7.15 1.88
N MET A 41 -29.67 -7.24 2.86
CA MET A 41 -29.48 -6.58 4.16
C MET A 41 -28.39 -7.33 4.93
N PHE A 42 -27.38 -6.62 5.41
CA PHE A 42 -26.23 -7.27 6.07
C PHE A 42 -26.64 -8.09 7.31
N LEU A 43 -27.61 -7.58 8.08
CA LEU A 43 -28.12 -8.27 9.27
C LEU A 43 -28.98 -9.51 8.97
N ALA A 44 -29.35 -9.75 7.69
CA ALA A 44 -30.03 -10.98 7.29
C ALA A 44 -29.07 -12.18 7.13
N LEU A 45 -27.76 -11.94 7.09
CA LEU A 45 -26.75 -12.98 7.00
C LEU A 45 -26.61 -13.75 8.32
N SER A 46 -26.14 -14.98 8.24
CA SER A 46 -25.81 -15.76 9.44
C SER A 46 -24.60 -15.15 10.19
N GLN A 47 -24.52 -15.40 11.50
CA GLN A 47 -23.40 -14.91 12.33
C GLN A 47 -22.05 -15.44 11.85
N GLU A 48 -22.01 -16.62 11.26
CA GLU A 48 -20.79 -17.20 10.71
C GLU A 48 -20.35 -16.47 9.44
N GLU A 49 -21.29 -16.17 8.53
CA GLU A 49 -21.02 -15.38 7.32
C GLU A 49 -20.58 -13.96 7.66
N ILE A 50 -21.28 -13.28 8.58
CA ILE A 50 -20.90 -11.96 9.09
C ILE A 50 -19.45 -11.98 9.60
N GLY A 51 -19.08 -13.00 10.37
CA GLY A 51 -17.72 -13.16 10.87
C GLY A 51 -16.68 -13.26 9.75
N LYS A 52 -17.00 -13.96 8.64
CA LYS A 52 -16.13 -14.09 7.47
C LYS A 52 -16.01 -12.79 6.68
N TYR A 53 -17.12 -12.08 6.48
CA TYR A 53 -17.07 -10.76 5.86
C TYR A 53 -16.26 -9.75 6.68
N PHE A 54 -16.36 -9.78 8.00
CA PHE A 54 -15.52 -8.94 8.86
C PHE A 54 -14.02 -9.23 8.74
N GLU A 55 -13.64 -10.50 8.50
CA GLU A 55 -12.25 -10.84 8.20
C GLU A 55 -11.78 -10.17 6.90
N ILE A 56 -12.62 -10.16 5.84
CA ILE A 56 -12.35 -9.50 4.55
C ILE A 56 -12.18 -7.98 4.76
N PHE A 57 -13.16 -7.33 5.41
CA PHE A 57 -13.14 -5.87 5.59
C PHE A 57 -11.96 -5.40 6.46
N ARG A 58 -11.62 -6.14 7.52
CA ARG A 58 -10.41 -5.85 8.32
C ARG A 58 -9.12 -6.01 7.53
N LYS A 59 -9.07 -6.92 6.58
CA LYS A 59 -7.91 -7.10 5.69
C LYS A 59 -7.78 -5.95 4.70
N ALA A 60 -8.88 -5.44 4.16
CA ALA A 60 -8.92 -4.28 3.28
C ALA A 60 -8.39 -2.99 3.94
N LEU A 61 -8.44 -2.91 5.28
CA LEU A 61 -7.90 -1.79 6.05
C LEU A 61 -6.62 -2.17 6.81
N ALA A 62 -5.84 -3.10 6.26
CA ALA A 62 -4.59 -3.56 6.88
C ALA A 62 -3.37 -3.15 6.04
N GLY A 63 -2.26 -2.91 6.73
CA GLY A 63 -1.01 -2.54 6.07
C GLY A 63 -0.50 -1.17 6.50
N SER A 64 0.49 -0.68 5.78
CA SER A 64 1.14 0.60 6.06
C SER A 64 0.62 1.67 5.11
N LEU A 65 0.36 2.86 5.66
CA LEU A 65 0.06 4.05 4.86
C LEU A 65 1.23 4.39 3.95
N GLY A 66 0.92 4.80 2.71
CA GLY A 66 1.91 5.09 1.67
C GLY A 66 2.53 3.84 1.01
N LYS A 67 2.20 2.62 1.49
CA LYS A 67 2.69 1.37 0.89
C LYS A 67 1.56 0.44 0.45
N ASN A 68 0.67 0.06 1.38
CA ASN A 68 -0.52 -0.74 1.10
C ASN A 68 -1.79 0.11 1.04
N LEU A 69 -1.82 1.17 1.83
CA LEU A 69 -2.95 2.09 1.96
C LEU A 69 -2.53 3.44 1.40
N HIS A 70 -3.21 3.88 0.36
CA HIS A 70 -2.95 5.13 -0.36
C HIS A 70 -4.15 6.06 -0.21
N SER A 71 -3.93 7.28 0.31
CA SER A 71 -4.92 8.36 0.19
C SER A 71 -4.84 8.91 -1.22
N LEU A 72 -5.95 8.84 -1.95
CA LEU A 72 -6.11 9.39 -3.29
C LEU A 72 -6.98 10.63 -3.18
N ASP A 73 -6.40 11.78 -3.48
CA ASP A 73 -7.10 13.05 -3.45
C ASP A 73 -7.57 13.39 -4.87
N TYR A 74 -8.86 13.66 -5.04
CA TYR A 74 -9.42 14.04 -6.33
C TYR A 74 -8.99 15.46 -6.72
N THR A 75 -8.68 15.65 -7.99
CA THR A 75 -8.53 16.99 -8.54
C THR A 75 -9.90 17.64 -8.74
N LEU A 76 -9.94 18.97 -8.80
CA LEU A 76 -11.18 19.71 -9.03
C LEU A 76 -11.91 19.26 -10.32
N ASP A 77 -11.14 18.97 -11.37
CA ASP A 77 -11.71 18.48 -12.64
C ASP A 77 -12.33 17.09 -12.50
N GLN A 78 -11.70 16.20 -11.74
CA GLN A 78 -12.23 14.86 -11.44
C GLN A 78 -13.52 14.90 -10.61
N GLU A 79 -13.64 15.86 -9.70
CA GLU A 79 -14.85 16.05 -8.91
C GLU A 79 -16.01 16.63 -9.73
N LEU A 80 -15.73 17.63 -10.58
CA LEU A 80 -16.75 18.34 -11.34
C LEU A 80 -17.23 17.55 -12.56
N SER A 81 -16.34 16.86 -13.25
CA SER A 81 -16.62 16.21 -14.54
C SER A 81 -16.30 14.71 -14.56
N GLY A 82 -15.61 14.16 -13.54
CA GLY A 82 -15.20 12.76 -13.51
C GLY A 82 -16.37 11.81 -13.28
N GLU A 83 -16.61 10.88 -14.19
CA GLU A 83 -17.67 9.89 -14.10
C GLU A 83 -17.44 8.90 -12.94
N GLY A 84 -16.19 8.58 -12.60
CA GLY A 84 -15.84 7.71 -11.49
C GLY A 84 -16.26 8.30 -10.14
N HIS A 85 -15.84 9.52 -9.83
CA HIS A 85 -16.21 10.23 -8.59
C HIS A 85 -17.73 10.39 -8.46
N LYS A 86 -18.40 10.82 -9.54
CA LYS A 86 -19.85 10.96 -9.58
C LYS A 86 -20.57 9.65 -9.30
N ARG A 87 -20.09 8.53 -9.85
CA ARG A 87 -20.63 7.19 -9.60
C ARG A 87 -20.45 6.78 -8.14
N LEU A 88 -19.31 7.03 -7.53
CA LEU A 88 -19.08 6.76 -6.10
C LEU A 88 -20.01 7.59 -5.21
N MET A 89 -20.21 8.87 -5.53
CA MET A 89 -21.19 9.72 -4.84
C MET A 89 -22.60 9.18 -4.94
N GLN A 90 -23.02 8.68 -6.11
CA GLN A 90 -24.34 8.07 -6.31
C GLN A 90 -24.49 6.76 -5.53
N LEU A 91 -23.48 5.87 -5.57
CA LEU A 91 -23.48 4.62 -4.80
C LEU A 91 -23.64 4.90 -3.30
N LYS A 92 -22.89 5.89 -2.78
CA LYS A 92 -23.03 6.32 -1.39
C LYS A 92 -24.42 6.89 -1.10
N ALA A 93 -24.88 7.88 -1.88
CA ALA A 93 -26.14 8.57 -1.65
C ALA A 93 -27.36 7.65 -1.73
N THR A 94 -27.32 6.61 -2.55
CA THR A 94 -28.39 5.60 -2.65
C THR A 94 -28.29 4.51 -1.60
N GLY A 95 -27.22 4.49 -0.79
CA GLY A 95 -26.97 3.42 0.18
C GLY A 95 -26.88 2.05 -0.47
N LEU A 96 -26.31 1.96 -1.68
CA LEU A 96 -26.22 0.74 -2.50
C LEU A 96 -27.59 0.10 -2.83
N LYS A 97 -28.66 0.90 -2.96
CA LYS A 97 -30.03 0.41 -3.23
C LYS A 97 -30.43 0.53 -4.70
N ASP A 98 -29.75 1.37 -5.48
CA ASP A 98 -30.05 1.59 -6.89
C ASP A 98 -29.34 0.53 -7.74
N GLU A 99 -30.13 -0.41 -8.26
CA GLU A 99 -29.64 -1.53 -9.07
C GLU A 99 -28.97 -1.05 -10.38
N THR A 100 -29.45 0.05 -10.96
CA THR A 100 -28.88 0.60 -12.21
C THR A 100 -27.47 1.11 -11.96
N VAL A 101 -27.25 1.88 -10.90
CA VAL A 101 -25.94 2.41 -10.51
C VAL A 101 -24.97 1.27 -10.14
N LEU A 102 -25.48 0.23 -9.46
CA LEU A 102 -24.69 -0.96 -9.14
C LEU A 102 -24.24 -1.72 -10.40
N GLU A 103 -25.15 -1.93 -11.35
CA GLU A 103 -24.83 -2.60 -12.62
C GLU A 103 -23.79 -1.82 -13.44
N GLU A 104 -23.92 -0.50 -13.52
CA GLU A 104 -22.95 0.38 -14.18
C GLU A 104 -21.57 0.30 -13.49
N PHE A 105 -21.54 0.27 -12.16
CA PHE A 105 -20.30 0.09 -11.41
C PHE A 105 -19.67 -1.28 -11.69
N TYR A 106 -20.43 -2.38 -11.64
CA TYR A 106 -19.90 -3.71 -11.91
C TYR A 106 -19.37 -3.87 -13.33
N LYS A 107 -20.03 -3.26 -14.33
CA LYS A 107 -19.54 -3.22 -15.71
C LYS A 107 -18.23 -2.46 -15.80
N SER A 108 -18.13 -1.30 -15.16
CA SER A 108 -16.88 -0.52 -15.12
C SER A 108 -15.75 -1.30 -14.44
N VAL A 109 -16.03 -2.03 -13.35
CA VAL A 109 -15.03 -2.91 -12.72
C VAL A 109 -14.59 -4.02 -13.69
N ALA A 110 -15.52 -4.69 -14.38
CA ALA A 110 -15.20 -5.73 -15.34
C ALA A 110 -14.34 -5.20 -16.50
N GLU A 111 -14.55 -3.97 -16.93
CA GLU A 111 -13.83 -3.34 -18.05
C GLU A 111 -12.43 -2.87 -17.67
N THR A 112 -12.21 -2.47 -16.41
CA THR A 112 -10.97 -1.80 -15.98
C THR A 112 -10.08 -2.63 -15.07
N TYR A 113 -10.65 -3.63 -14.36
CA TYR A 113 -9.90 -4.46 -13.43
C TYR A 113 -9.51 -5.80 -14.06
N HIS A 114 -8.32 -5.87 -14.63
CA HIS A 114 -7.79 -7.07 -15.28
C HIS A 114 -7.01 -7.94 -14.30
N PHE A 115 -7.62 -9.03 -13.82
CA PHE A 115 -7.01 -9.93 -12.84
C PHE A 115 -6.53 -11.27 -13.46
N GLY A 116 -7.13 -11.68 -14.58
CA GLY A 116 -6.77 -12.93 -15.28
C GLY A 116 -7.39 -14.21 -14.70
N GLU A 117 -7.95 -14.15 -13.50
CA GLU A 117 -8.69 -15.23 -12.83
C GLU A 117 -10.04 -14.70 -12.36
N SER A 118 -10.91 -15.60 -11.87
CA SER A 118 -12.19 -15.19 -11.30
C SER A 118 -11.99 -14.38 -10.00
N TYR A 119 -12.80 -13.35 -9.80
CA TYR A 119 -12.76 -12.54 -8.60
C TYR A 119 -14.17 -12.12 -8.14
N TYR A 120 -14.29 -11.92 -6.85
CA TYR A 120 -15.50 -11.51 -6.18
C TYR A 120 -15.37 -10.05 -5.73
N VAL A 121 -16.30 -9.22 -6.19
CA VAL A 121 -16.43 -7.83 -5.77
C VAL A 121 -17.51 -7.79 -4.71
N VAL A 122 -17.18 -7.30 -3.53
CA VAL A 122 -18.14 -7.10 -2.45
C VAL A 122 -18.06 -5.67 -1.95
N MET A 123 -19.24 -5.06 -1.82
CA MET A 123 -19.40 -3.71 -1.28
C MET A 123 -20.34 -3.71 -0.08
N ILE A 124 -20.04 -2.85 0.88
CA ILE A 124 -20.91 -2.56 2.03
C ILE A 124 -21.16 -1.06 2.12
N HIS A 125 -22.33 -0.73 2.60
CA HIS A 125 -22.73 0.61 3.02
C HIS A 125 -22.80 0.67 4.54
N CYS A 126 -22.13 1.63 5.12
CA CYS A 126 -22.01 1.78 6.57
C CYS A 126 -22.39 3.18 7.03
N ASN A 127 -23.03 3.23 8.20
CA ASN A 127 -23.32 4.45 8.95
C ASN A 127 -22.58 4.34 10.31
N TYR A 128 -21.63 5.22 10.55
CA TYR A 128 -20.87 5.27 11.78
C TYR A 128 -21.16 6.57 12.54
N ASP A 129 -21.77 6.43 13.69
CA ASP A 129 -21.95 7.55 14.62
C ASP A 129 -20.60 7.86 15.26
N VAL A 130 -19.99 8.98 14.87
CA VAL A 130 -18.67 9.38 15.34
C VAL A 130 -18.80 9.89 16.79
N PRO A 131 -18.18 9.21 17.79
CA PRO A 131 -18.28 9.65 19.18
C PRO A 131 -17.71 11.06 19.35
N GLY A 132 -18.43 11.92 20.05
CA GLY A 132 -17.93 13.24 20.44
C GLY A 132 -16.71 13.12 21.36
N ARG A 133 -15.81 14.10 21.35
CA ARG A 133 -14.68 14.16 22.27
C ARG A 133 -14.92 15.17 23.37
N GLY A 134 -14.76 14.73 24.62
CA GLY A 134 -14.72 15.63 25.77
C GLY A 134 -13.47 16.52 25.75
N SER A 135 -13.49 17.59 26.55
CA SER A 135 -12.33 18.48 26.76
C SER A 135 -11.08 17.77 27.32
N ASP A 136 -11.24 16.55 27.80
CA ASP A 136 -10.21 15.64 28.32
C ASP A 136 -9.73 14.62 27.25
N ASN A 137 -10.15 14.76 25.99
CA ASN A 137 -9.90 13.84 24.87
C ASN A 137 -10.44 12.41 25.06
N LEU A 138 -11.37 12.19 25.98
CA LEU A 138 -12.09 10.92 26.10
C LEU A 138 -13.29 10.92 25.13
N ASP A 139 -13.50 9.78 24.49
CA ASP A 139 -14.66 9.58 23.61
C ASP A 139 -15.94 9.54 24.45
N MET A 140 -16.96 10.29 24.04
CA MET A 140 -18.25 10.37 24.70
C MET A 140 -19.27 9.63 23.82
N ASP A 141 -19.59 8.40 24.18
CA ASP A 141 -20.50 7.53 23.41
C ASP A 141 -21.94 8.09 23.29
N ASP A 142 -22.36 8.95 24.23
CA ASP A 142 -23.70 9.55 24.27
C ASP A 142 -23.82 10.87 23.51
N ALA A 143 -22.74 11.39 22.92
CA ALA A 143 -22.73 12.66 22.18
C ALA A 143 -22.07 12.47 20.81
N SER A 144 -22.82 11.88 19.87
CA SER A 144 -22.41 11.87 18.46
C SER A 144 -22.58 13.25 17.86
N GLU A 145 -21.49 13.81 17.32
CA GLU A 145 -21.51 15.12 16.64
C GLU A 145 -21.75 14.99 15.14
N GLU A 146 -21.37 13.85 14.56
CA GLU A 146 -21.44 13.59 13.11
C GLU A 146 -21.70 12.11 12.82
N VAL A 147 -22.45 11.85 11.73
CA VAL A 147 -22.61 10.51 11.17
C VAL A 147 -21.72 10.37 9.96
N TYR A 148 -20.73 9.50 10.04
CA TYR A 148 -19.87 9.18 8.92
C TYR A 148 -20.48 8.04 8.10
N GLU A 149 -20.99 8.39 6.92
CA GLU A 149 -21.57 7.48 5.95
C GLU A 149 -20.55 7.15 4.86
N PHE A 150 -20.27 5.86 4.66
CA PHE A 150 -19.26 5.41 3.70
C PHE A 150 -19.61 4.09 3.02
N ILE A 151 -18.95 3.86 1.88
CA ILE A 151 -18.90 2.57 1.19
C ILE A 151 -17.49 1.98 1.29
N LEU A 152 -17.41 0.68 1.53
CA LEU A 152 -16.17 -0.09 1.43
C LEU A 152 -16.35 -1.16 0.36
N CYS A 153 -15.52 -1.11 -0.68
CA CYS A 153 -15.47 -2.09 -1.75
C CYS A 153 -14.22 -2.96 -1.61
N CYS A 154 -14.35 -4.27 -1.73
CA CYS A 154 -13.25 -5.23 -1.68
C CYS A 154 -13.28 -6.11 -2.91
N ILE A 155 -12.11 -6.33 -3.53
CA ILE A 155 -11.91 -7.24 -4.64
C ILE A 155 -11.11 -8.44 -4.13
N CYS A 156 -11.75 -9.61 -4.16
CA CYS A 156 -11.26 -10.84 -3.57
C CYS A 156 -11.04 -11.89 -4.66
N PRO A 157 -9.85 -12.50 -4.80
CA PRO A 157 -9.65 -13.62 -5.71
C PRO A 157 -10.57 -14.79 -5.37
N VAL A 158 -11.02 -15.49 -6.41
CA VAL A 158 -11.81 -16.73 -6.26
C VAL A 158 -10.98 -17.89 -6.79
N LYS A 159 -10.71 -18.85 -5.93
CA LYS A 159 -9.90 -20.03 -6.27
C LYS A 159 -10.68 -21.32 -6.14
N LEU A 160 -10.37 -22.24 -7.03
CA LEU A 160 -10.88 -23.59 -6.94
C LEU A 160 -10.08 -24.35 -5.87
N SER A 161 -10.79 -25.05 -4.95
CA SER A 161 -10.13 -25.86 -3.93
C SER A 161 -9.26 -26.94 -4.56
N GLU A 162 -8.20 -27.37 -3.86
CA GLU A 162 -7.28 -28.38 -4.35
C GLU A 162 -8.00 -29.72 -4.59
N ALA A 163 -7.61 -30.40 -5.67
CA ALA A 163 -8.06 -31.75 -5.94
C ALA A 163 -7.49 -32.72 -4.89
N GLY A 164 -8.24 -33.78 -4.56
CA GLY A 164 -7.77 -34.73 -3.59
C GLY A 164 -8.84 -35.77 -3.25
N LEU A 165 -8.52 -36.65 -2.32
CA LEU A 165 -9.47 -37.58 -1.73
C LEU A 165 -10.01 -37.03 -0.41
N CYS A 166 -11.29 -37.17 -0.17
CA CYS A 166 -11.93 -36.83 1.11
C CYS A 166 -12.75 -38.03 1.64
N TYR A 167 -12.86 -38.09 2.96
CA TYR A 167 -13.78 -39.03 3.59
C TYR A 167 -15.17 -38.36 3.66
N ASN A 168 -16.11 -38.97 2.92
CA ASN A 168 -17.51 -38.52 2.96
C ASN A 168 -18.24 -39.29 4.08
N THR A 169 -18.67 -38.54 5.10
CA THR A 169 -19.37 -39.09 6.26
C THR A 169 -20.77 -39.61 5.94
N GLN A 170 -21.41 -39.12 4.88
CA GLN A 170 -22.75 -39.57 4.46
C GLN A 170 -22.70 -40.92 3.75
N THR A 171 -21.72 -41.11 2.85
CA THR A 171 -21.54 -42.35 2.10
C THR A 171 -20.63 -43.35 2.82
N ASN A 172 -19.95 -42.92 3.89
CA ASN A 172 -18.93 -43.68 4.64
C ASN A 172 -17.82 -44.23 3.73
N ARG A 173 -17.37 -43.44 2.75
CA ARG A 173 -16.34 -43.82 1.76
C ARG A 173 -15.30 -42.73 1.60
N VAL A 174 -14.10 -43.14 1.17
CA VAL A 174 -13.10 -42.24 0.63
C VAL A 174 -13.36 -42.09 -0.86
N GLU A 175 -13.64 -40.90 -1.31
CA GLU A 175 -14.00 -40.55 -2.69
C GLU A 175 -13.33 -39.28 -3.15
N GLU A 176 -13.45 -38.94 -4.43
CA GLU A 176 -12.91 -37.71 -4.97
C GLU A 176 -13.58 -36.51 -4.27
N ARG A 177 -12.75 -35.59 -3.80
CA ARG A 177 -13.21 -34.34 -3.18
C ARG A 177 -13.96 -33.47 -4.21
N MET A 178 -15.20 -33.16 -3.93
CA MET A 178 -15.92 -32.12 -4.68
C MET A 178 -15.19 -30.79 -4.53
N ARG A 179 -14.82 -30.19 -5.65
CA ARG A 179 -14.03 -28.97 -5.67
C ARG A 179 -14.95 -27.77 -5.66
N ASP A 180 -14.94 -27.06 -4.54
CA ASP A 180 -15.68 -25.81 -4.36
C ASP A 180 -14.80 -24.62 -4.74
N GLN A 181 -15.42 -23.56 -5.20
CA GLN A 181 -14.78 -22.26 -5.33
C GLN A 181 -14.84 -21.52 -3.98
N TRP A 182 -13.72 -20.98 -3.53
CA TRP A 182 -13.64 -20.25 -2.28
C TRP A 182 -13.04 -18.85 -2.49
N ILE A 183 -13.47 -17.90 -1.66
CA ILE A 183 -13.08 -16.50 -1.74
C ILE A 183 -11.88 -16.28 -0.84
N GLU A 184 -10.80 -15.75 -1.41
CA GLU A 184 -9.60 -15.36 -0.66
C GLU A 184 -9.75 -13.99 0.01
N ALA A 185 -8.75 -13.63 0.81
CA ALA A 185 -8.63 -12.28 1.36
C ALA A 185 -8.47 -11.26 0.23
N PRO A 186 -8.97 -10.01 0.41
CA PRO A 186 -8.94 -9.00 -0.64
C PRO A 186 -7.51 -8.69 -1.09
N VAL A 187 -7.35 -8.49 -2.38
CA VAL A 187 -6.10 -8.03 -3.00
C VAL A 187 -6.11 -6.54 -3.26
N ASN A 188 -7.27 -5.98 -3.59
CA ASN A 188 -7.52 -4.54 -3.69
C ASN A 188 -8.82 -4.19 -2.98
N ALA A 189 -8.91 -2.96 -2.51
CA ALA A 189 -10.12 -2.42 -1.92
C ALA A 189 -10.08 -0.88 -1.94
N PHE A 190 -11.22 -0.24 -1.78
CA PHE A 190 -11.28 1.18 -1.48
C PHE A 190 -12.39 1.52 -0.49
N LEU A 191 -12.17 2.58 0.26
CA LEU A 191 -13.14 3.16 1.19
C LEU A 191 -13.41 4.60 0.73
N PHE A 192 -14.67 4.93 0.49
CA PHE A 192 -15.11 6.24 0.03
C PHE A 192 -16.38 6.71 0.76
N PRO A 193 -16.45 7.98 1.15
CA PRO A 193 -15.38 8.98 1.22
C PRO A 193 -14.30 8.63 2.25
N ALA A 194 -13.18 9.32 2.23
CA ALA A 194 -12.17 9.15 3.26
C ALA A 194 -12.67 9.67 4.62
N PHE A 195 -12.20 9.06 5.71
CA PHE A 195 -12.43 9.52 7.07
C PHE A 195 -11.24 10.36 7.51
N ASP A 196 -11.35 11.67 7.44
CA ASP A 196 -10.25 12.59 7.68
C ASP A 196 -10.67 13.65 8.71
N ASP A 197 -9.81 13.93 9.68
CA ASP A 197 -10.15 14.76 10.84
C ASP A 197 -11.47 14.34 11.53
N ARG A 198 -11.72 13.00 11.55
CA ARG A 198 -12.93 12.37 12.09
C ARG A 198 -14.23 12.80 11.41
N SER A 199 -14.17 13.27 10.19
CA SER A 199 -15.30 13.68 9.38
C SER A 199 -15.26 13.06 7.98
N SER A 200 -16.35 13.23 7.23
CA SER A 200 -16.50 12.73 5.86
C SER A 200 -15.77 13.63 4.88
N ASN A 201 -14.68 13.16 4.28
CA ASN A 201 -13.94 13.87 3.24
C ASN A 201 -14.24 13.29 1.86
N ILE A 202 -15.20 13.90 1.14
CA ILE A 202 -15.62 13.50 -0.22
C ILE A 202 -14.58 13.79 -1.30
N HIS A 203 -13.57 14.59 -0.98
CA HIS A 203 -12.47 14.97 -1.89
C HIS A 203 -11.36 13.92 -1.91
N SER A 204 -11.48 12.87 -1.11
CA SER A 204 -10.46 11.85 -0.97
C SER A 204 -11.08 10.47 -0.75
N LEU A 205 -10.34 9.43 -1.11
CA LEU A 205 -10.64 8.04 -0.77
C LEU A 205 -9.40 7.33 -0.24
N LEU A 206 -9.60 6.22 0.45
CA LEU A 206 -8.52 5.33 0.86
C LEU A 206 -8.51 4.10 -0.04
N TYR A 207 -7.42 3.90 -0.78
CA TYR A 207 -7.21 2.73 -1.63
C TYR A 207 -6.26 1.73 -0.97
N TYR A 208 -6.62 0.45 -1.00
CA TYR A 208 -5.80 -0.64 -0.49
C TYR A 208 -5.30 -1.54 -1.61
N THR A 209 -4.02 -1.88 -1.55
CA THR A 209 -3.44 -2.96 -2.36
C THR A 209 -2.62 -3.92 -1.50
N LYS A 210 -2.83 -5.23 -1.69
CA LYS A 210 -2.01 -6.28 -1.05
C LYS A 210 -0.63 -6.36 -1.71
N LYS A 211 -0.58 -6.22 -3.03
CA LYS A 211 0.64 -6.23 -3.85
C LYS A 211 1.07 -4.81 -4.13
N THR A 212 2.05 -4.33 -3.40
CA THR A 212 2.52 -2.93 -3.47
C THR A 212 3.14 -2.54 -4.81
N GLU A 213 3.36 -3.49 -5.71
CA GLU A 213 3.90 -3.29 -7.05
C GLU A 213 2.81 -3.24 -8.13
N GLU A 214 1.59 -3.73 -7.83
CA GLU A 214 0.46 -3.80 -8.76
C GLU A 214 -0.69 -2.94 -8.20
N LEU A 215 -0.89 -1.76 -8.75
CA LEU A 215 -1.92 -0.82 -8.28
C LEU A 215 -3.22 -0.91 -9.07
N HIS A 216 -3.24 -1.56 -10.26
CA HIS A 216 -4.37 -1.54 -11.19
C HIS A 216 -4.77 -0.11 -11.59
N GLU A 217 -3.86 0.58 -12.25
CA GLU A 217 -4.00 2.00 -12.60
C GLU A 217 -5.28 2.29 -13.40
N ASP A 218 -5.63 1.43 -14.37
CA ASP A 218 -6.86 1.58 -15.16
C ASP A 218 -8.10 1.55 -14.27
N PHE A 219 -8.13 0.67 -13.26
CA PHE A 219 -9.23 0.62 -12.28
C PHE A 219 -9.29 1.90 -11.44
N ILE A 220 -8.14 2.43 -11.01
CA ILE A 220 -8.10 3.66 -10.21
C ILE A 220 -8.53 4.85 -11.06
N ASN A 221 -7.99 5.00 -12.27
CA ASN A 221 -8.22 6.17 -13.12
C ASN A 221 -9.64 6.17 -13.71
N ASP A 222 -10.11 5.03 -14.23
CA ASP A 222 -11.33 4.98 -15.05
C ASP A 222 -12.56 4.51 -14.25
N CYS A 223 -12.42 3.55 -13.33
CA CYS A 223 -13.54 3.08 -12.53
C CYS A 223 -13.76 3.96 -11.29
N ILE A 224 -12.72 4.18 -10.49
CA ILE A 224 -12.78 4.99 -9.28
C ILE A 224 -12.72 6.49 -9.63
N GLY A 225 -12.00 6.86 -10.69
CA GLY A 225 -11.86 8.22 -11.18
C GLY A 225 -10.87 9.08 -10.37
N GLY A 226 -9.99 8.45 -9.60
CA GLY A 226 -8.93 9.12 -8.84
C GLY A 226 -7.57 9.06 -9.55
N PRO A 227 -6.59 9.85 -9.12
CA PRO A 227 -5.25 9.77 -9.66
C PRO A 227 -4.54 8.53 -9.12
N ALA A 228 -4.08 7.65 -10.01
CA ALA A 228 -3.28 6.50 -9.60
C ALA A 228 -1.94 6.96 -8.99
N PRO A 229 -1.59 6.54 -7.77
CA PRO A 229 -0.33 6.92 -7.15
C PRO A 229 0.82 6.10 -7.76
N MET A 230 2.04 6.62 -7.67
CA MET A 230 3.21 5.82 -8.01
C MET A 230 3.33 4.61 -7.08
N SER A 231 3.56 3.42 -7.67
CA SER A 231 3.82 2.20 -6.89
C SER A 231 5.11 2.35 -6.06
N PHE A 232 5.25 1.56 -4.99
CA PHE A 232 6.50 1.49 -4.20
C PHE A 232 7.74 1.31 -5.07
N LYS A 233 7.66 0.42 -6.06
CA LYS A 233 8.78 0.11 -6.96
C LYS A 233 9.06 1.25 -7.93
N THR A 234 8.01 1.86 -8.46
CA THR A 234 8.10 3.02 -9.35
C THR A 234 8.72 4.21 -8.64
N GLN A 235 8.27 4.53 -7.41
CA GLN A 235 8.84 5.63 -6.63
C GLN A 235 10.37 5.49 -6.45
N LYS A 236 10.83 4.28 -6.16
CA LYS A 236 12.26 4.01 -5.98
C LYS A 236 13.03 4.15 -7.29
N ALA A 237 12.50 3.62 -8.40
CA ALA A 237 13.13 3.70 -9.71
C ALA A 237 13.21 5.15 -10.20
N VAL A 238 12.10 5.88 -10.14
CA VAL A 238 12.01 7.30 -10.52
C VAL A 238 12.94 8.18 -9.67
N PHE A 239 13.00 7.93 -8.36
CA PHE A 239 13.91 8.66 -7.47
C PHE A 239 15.38 8.40 -7.83
N GLN A 240 15.76 7.16 -8.15
CA GLN A 240 17.09 6.80 -8.60
C GLN A 240 17.44 7.49 -9.94
N GLU A 241 16.52 7.47 -10.90
CA GLU A 241 16.66 8.12 -12.20
C GLU A 241 16.88 9.63 -12.05
N ILE A 242 16.09 10.32 -11.20
CA ILE A 242 16.28 11.74 -10.91
C ILE A 242 17.70 12.01 -10.37
N ILE A 243 18.19 11.17 -9.46
CA ILE A 243 19.55 11.33 -8.92
C ILE A 243 20.61 11.12 -10.02
N GLU A 244 20.49 10.06 -10.82
CA GLU A 244 21.43 9.73 -11.88
C GLU A 244 21.49 10.82 -12.95
N GLU A 245 20.35 11.33 -13.41
CA GLU A 245 20.28 12.39 -14.39
C GLU A 245 20.77 13.75 -13.85
N THR A 246 20.46 14.06 -12.58
CA THR A 246 20.89 15.33 -11.95
C THR A 246 22.37 15.34 -11.65
N VAL A 247 22.92 14.24 -11.11
CA VAL A 247 24.31 14.18 -10.63
C VAL A 247 25.27 13.76 -11.74
N GLY A 248 24.77 13.07 -12.77
CA GLY A 248 25.54 12.47 -13.87
C GLY A 248 25.98 11.02 -13.56
N ASP A 249 26.62 10.37 -14.53
CA ASP A 249 26.87 8.93 -14.61
C ASP A 249 27.59 8.27 -13.44
N VAL A 250 28.17 9.03 -12.51
CA VAL A 250 28.91 8.47 -11.37
C VAL A 250 28.52 9.18 -10.08
N VAL A 251 27.46 8.67 -9.45
CA VAL A 251 27.21 8.98 -8.03
C VAL A 251 28.26 8.19 -7.21
N ASN A 252 29.06 8.88 -6.41
CA ASN A 252 30.06 8.20 -5.60
C ASN A 252 29.40 7.47 -4.41
N TYR A 253 30.09 6.48 -3.85
CA TYR A 253 29.60 5.68 -2.73
C TYR A 253 29.22 6.54 -1.51
N ASP A 254 30.06 7.52 -1.17
CA ASP A 254 29.84 8.39 0.00
C ASP A 254 28.56 9.23 -0.15
N THR A 255 28.30 9.75 -1.34
CA THR A 255 27.04 10.48 -1.64
C THR A 255 25.81 9.59 -1.49
N VAL A 256 25.87 8.33 -1.96
CA VAL A 256 24.76 7.38 -1.81
C VAL A 256 24.52 7.07 -0.34
N CYS A 257 25.57 6.84 0.44
CA CYS A 257 25.47 6.62 1.89
C CYS A 257 24.85 7.84 2.58
N GLN A 258 25.30 9.05 2.25
CA GLN A 258 24.80 10.27 2.85
C GLN A 258 23.30 10.52 2.50
N ILE A 259 22.87 10.21 1.28
CA ILE A 259 21.46 10.26 0.90
C ILE A 259 20.63 9.29 1.76
N GLN A 260 21.11 8.06 1.97
CA GLN A 260 20.41 7.06 2.78
C GLN A 260 20.36 7.44 4.27
N GLU A 261 21.44 8.01 4.81
CA GLU A 261 21.49 8.53 6.17
C GLU A 261 20.50 9.68 6.36
N ASN A 262 20.55 10.70 5.51
CA ASN A 262 19.66 11.85 5.57
C ASN A 262 18.18 11.45 5.41
N LEU A 263 17.86 10.49 4.53
CA LEU A 263 16.49 9.93 4.41
C LEU A 263 16.06 9.22 5.69
N THR A 264 16.98 8.47 6.33
CA THR A 264 16.68 7.77 7.58
C THR A 264 16.43 8.76 8.72
N GLU A 265 17.20 9.82 8.82
CA GLU A 265 17.00 10.90 9.78
C GLU A 265 15.65 11.59 9.57
N LEU A 266 15.30 11.95 8.34
CA LEU A 266 14.00 12.55 8.01
C LEU A 266 12.83 11.63 8.41
N ILE A 267 12.96 10.31 8.22
CA ILE A 267 11.93 9.35 8.63
C ILE A 267 11.79 9.30 10.16
N GLU A 268 12.90 9.31 10.89
CA GLU A 268 12.87 9.31 12.36
C GLU A 268 12.32 10.62 12.93
N GLU A 269 12.65 11.78 12.35
CA GLU A 269 12.12 13.10 12.75
C GLU A 269 10.59 13.16 12.61
N HIS A 270 10.03 12.56 11.54
CA HIS A 270 8.59 12.59 11.26
C HIS A 270 7.85 11.31 11.72
N LYS A 271 8.49 10.47 12.52
CA LYS A 271 7.94 9.17 12.95
C LYS A 271 6.66 9.29 13.80
N GLU A 272 6.56 10.33 14.58
CA GLU A 272 5.40 10.62 15.45
C GLU A 272 4.26 11.30 14.69
N GLU A 273 4.47 11.71 13.45
CA GLU A 273 3.42 12.33 12.65
C GLU A 273 2.34 11.31 12.27
N PRO A 274 1.06 11.74 12.27
CA PRO A 274 -0.06 10.86 11.96
C PRO A 274 -0.04 10.32 10.52
N GLN A 275 0.54 11.07 9.59
CA GLN A 275 0.66 10.73 8.18
C GLN A 275 2.12 10.46 7.79
N PRO A 276 2.38 9.53 6.83
CA PRO A 276 3.73 9.33 6.32
C PRO A 276 4.28 10.61 5.68
N PHE A 277 5.55 10.91 5.97
CA PHE A 277 6.21 12.08 5.43
C PHE A 277 6.35 11.98 3.90
N LYS A 278 5.80 13.00 3.21
CA LYS A 278 5.82 13.14 1.75
C LYS A 278 6.96 14.08 1.36
N LEU A 279 7.95 13.56 0.65
CA LEU A 279 9.04 14.34 0.05
C LEU A 279 8.52 15.03 -1.22
N GLN A 280 8.39 16.34 -1.19
CA GLN A 280 8.09 17.14 -2.36
C GLN A 280 9.37 17.51 -3.11
N LYS A 281 9.24 18.07 -4.31
CA LYS A 281 10.36 18.55 -5.15
C LYS A 281 11.41 19.36 -4.35
N SER A 282 10.93 20.32 -3.53
CA SER A 282 11.80 21.15 -2.67
C SER A 282 12.57 20.35 -1.62
N ASP A 283 11.96 19.30 -1.08
CA ASP A 283 12.57 18.49 -0.03
C ASP A 283 13.61 17.54 -0.63
N VAL A 284 13.35 16.99 -1.82
CA VAL A 284 14.33 16.22 -2.56
C VAL A 284 15.54 17.06 -2.93
N LYS A 285 15.35 18.30 -3.40
CA LYS A 285 16.44 19.24 -3.68
C LYS A 285 17.31 19.49 -2.45
N LYS A 286 16.69 19.79 -1.30
CA LYS A 286 17.39 19.98 -0.02
C LYS A 286 18.12 18.72 0.43
N LEU A 287 17.51 17.55 0.29
CA LEU A 287 18.13 16.26 0.59
C LEU A 287 19.42 16.08 -0.21
N LEU A 288 19.39 16.35 -1.52
CA LEU A 288 20.55 16.25 -2.39
C LEU A 288 21.65 17.27 -2.02
N GLN A 289 21.27 18.50 -1.68
CA GLN A 289 22.21 19.53 -1.19
C GLN A 289 22.90 19.07 0.11
N ASN A 290 22.12 18.59 1.07
CA ASN A 290 22.63 18.11 2.36
C ASN A 290 23.51 16.84 2.21
N SER A 291 23.35 16.10 1.12
CA SER A 291 24.16 14.93 0.80
C SER A 291 25.45 15.27 0.04
N GLY A 292 25.84 16.55 0.01
CA GLY A 292 27.13 16.99 -0.52
C GLY A 292 27.15 17.17 -2.05
N ILE A 293 25.99 17.19 -2.71
CA ILE A 293 25.91 17.49 -4.15
C ILE A 293 26.03 19.00 -4.37
N LYS A 294 26.96 19.38 -5.24
CA LYS A 294 27.24 20.80 -5.53
C LYS A 294 26.07 21.47 -6.23
N GLU A 295 25.84 22.75 -5.90
CA GLU A 295 24.75 23.55 -6.44
C GLU A 295 24.77 23.67 -7.97
N GLU A 296 25.96 23.68 -8.58
CA GLU A 296 26.14 23.68 -10.03
C GLU A 296 25.47 22.48 -10.73
N LYS A 297 25.41 21.33 -10.06
CA LYS A 297 24.76 20.10 -10.57
C LYS A 297 23.24 20.12 -10.37
N LEU A 298 22.75 20.94 -9.46
CA LEU A 298 21.32 21.08 -9.17
C LEU A 298 20.63 22.16 -10.01
N GLU A 299 21.34 22.83 -10.91
CA GLU A 299 20.75 23.85 -11.78
C GLU A 299 19.61 23.30 -12.65
N ASN A 300 19.74 22.09 -13.16
CA ASN A 300 18.74 21.42 -14.01
C ASN A 300 17.79 20.49 -13.21
N PHE A 301 17.93 20.43 -11.89
CA PHE A 301 17.16 19.49 -11.06
C PHE A 301 15.64 19.63 -11.23
N GLU A 302 15.13 20.86 -11.27
CA GLU A 302 13.69 21.12 -11.36
C GLU A 302 13.12 20.59 -12.68
N GLN A 303 13.84 20.80 -13.79
CA GLN A 303 13.44 20.27 -15.09
C GLN A 303 13.48 18.73 -15.10
N VAL A 304 14.57 18.13 -14.62
CA VAL A 304 14.71 16.67 -14.51
C VAL A 304 13.59 16.08 -13.67
N TYR A 305 13.29 16.69 -12.53
CA TYR A 305 12.22 16.23 -11.64
C TYR A 305 10.85 16.24 -12.34
N GLU A 306 10.52 17.34 -13.03
CA GLU A 306 9.25 17.49 -13.73
C GLU A 306 9.11 16.54 -14.92
N GLU A 307 10.19 16.32 -15.69
CA GLU A 307 10.20 15.41 -16.82
C GLU A 307 10.10 13.94 -16.39
N THR A 308 10.73 13.57 -15.25
CA THR A 308 10.82 12.17 -14.78
C THR A 308 9.64 11.77 -13.88
N ALA A 309 9.28 12.63 -12.94
CA ALA A 309 8.24 12.33 -11.93
C ALA A 309 6.91 13.04 -12.19
N GLY A 310 6.92 14.22 -12.82
CA GLY A 310 5.78 15.12 -12.96
C GLY A 310 5.83 16.28 -11.95
N GLU A 311 5.15 17.39 -12.29
CA GLU A 311 5.21 18.65 -11.55
C GLU A 311 4.76 18.52 -10.08
N ASP A 312 3.64 17.81 -9.84
CA ASP A 312 3.01 17.64 -8.53
C ASP A 312 3.37 16.32 -7.85
N ALA A 313 4.34 15.59 -8.41
CA ALA A 313 4.75 14.31 -7.85
C ALA A 313 5.40 14.47 -6.46
N PHE A 314 5.20 13.47 -5.61
CA PHE A 314 5.86 13.36 -4.32
C PHE A 314 6.31 11.92 -4.07
N PHE A 315 7.30 11.75 -3.24
CA PHE A 315 7.79 10.45 -2.80
C PHE A 315 7.45 10.22 -1.32
N GLN A 316 7.07 9.00 -1.00
CA GLN A 316 7.00 8.60 0.40
C GLN A 316 8.41 8.28 0.89
N ALA A 317 8.96 9.03 1.83
CA ALA A 317 10.33 8.84 2.32
C ALA A 317 10.60 7.38 2.74
N ALA A 318 9.63 6.77 3.43
CA ALA A 318 9.71 5.36 3.86
C ALA A 318 9.77 4.34 2.70
N ASN A 319 9.40 4.73 1.48
CA ASN A 319 9.48 3.87 0.29
C ASN A 319 10.86 3.92 -0.38
N LEU A 320 11.67 4.95 -0.09
CA LEU A 320 12.97 5.14 -0.70
C LEU A 320 14.10 4.43 0.07
N VAL A 321 13.87 4.10 1.34
CA VAL A 321 14.85 3.46 2.23
C VAL A 321 14.57 1.97 2.38
N GLU A 322 15.60 1.16 2.30
CA GLU A 322 15.55 -0.26 2.62
C GLU A 322 15.53 -0.46 4.14
N ALA A 323 14.34 -0.68 4.71
CA ALA A 323 14.14 -0.77 6.16
C ALA A 323 14.96 -1.87 6.86
N LYS A 324 15.36 -2.93 6.14
CA LYS A 324 16.02 -4.10 6.74
C LYS A 324 17.50 -4.25 6.41
N SER A 325 17.91 -3.92 5.20
CA SER A 325 19.30 -4.03 4.78
C SER A 325 19.56 -3.26 3.50
N VAL A 326 20.68 -2.56 3.44
CA VAL A 326 21.21 -1.99 2.21
C VAL A 326 22.00 -3.06 1.48
N ALA A 327 21.78 -3.22 0.18
CA ALA A 327 22.48 -4.20 -0.63
C ALA A 327 23.54 -3.53 -1.51
N VAL A 328 24.80 -3.84 -1.25
CA VAL A 328 25.93 -3.50 -2.12
C VAL A 328 26.15 -4.67 -3.08
N LYS A 329 26.01 -4.46 -4.38
CA LYS A 329 26.05 -5.51 -5.39
C LYS A 329 27.21 -5.30 -6.36
N THR A 330 27.94 -6.37 -6.65
CA THR A 330 28.80 -6.54 -7.81
C THR A 330 28.24 -7.65 -8.68
N PRO A 331 28.74 -7.90 -9.92
CA PRO A 331 28.20 -8.98 -10.75
C PRO A 331 28.11 -10.34 -10.05
N ASP A 332 29.08 -10.66 -9.20
CA ASP A 332 29.22 -11.99 -8.58
C ASP A 332 28.99 -12.00 -7.07
N VAL A 333 28.87 -10.83 -6.41
CA VAL A 333 28.81 -10.73 -4.94
C VAL A 333 27.68 -9.80 -4.53
N THR A 334 26.90 -10.22 -3.55
CA THR A 334 25.92 -9.36 -2.88
C THR A 334 26.23 -9.31 -1.39
N ILE A 335 26.47 -8.10 -0.91
CA ILE A 335 26.72 -7.82 0.51
C ILE A 335 25.44 -7.14 1.05
N LYS A 336 24.89 -7.66 2.14
CA LYS A 336 23.74 -7.04 2.83
C LYS A 336 24.22 -6.50 4.17
N VAL A 337 24.00 -5.21 4.37
CA VAL A 337 24.44 -4.47 5.56
C VAL A 337 23.24 -3.85 6.24
N SER A 338 23.22 -3.83 7.56
CA SER A 338 22.24 -3.05 8.31
C SER A 338 22.38 -1.57 7.96
N PRO A 339 21.26 -0.83 7.74
CA PRO A 339 21.33 0.59 7.40
C PRO A 339 22.15 1.42 8.41
N GLN A 340 22.10 1.06 9.70
CA GLN A 340 22.84 1.72 10.77
C GLN A 340 24.33 1.37 10.82
N ARG A 341 24.78 0.42 9.99
CA ARG A 341 26.17 -0.07 9.98
C ARG A 341 26.79 -0.01 8.58
N MET A 342 26.40 0.98 7.79
CA MET A 342 27.04 1.24 6.48
C MET A 342 28.52 1.64 6.63
N ASP A 343 28.92 2.14 7.79
CA ASP A 343 30.29 2.41 8.21
C ASP A 343 31.24 1.20 8.05
N LEU A 344 30.70 -0.02 8.14
CA LEU A 344 31.45 -1.26 7.98
C LEU A 344 31.88 -1.55 6.54
N VAL A 345 31.25 -0.95 5.56
CA VAL A 345 31.55 -1.18 4.14
C VAL A 345 32.39 -0.02 3.61
N GLN A 346 33.64 -0.26 3.32
CA GLN A 346 34.57 0.77 2.86
C GLN A 346 35.12 0.45 1.48
N ILE A 347 35.31 1.47 0.64
CA ILE A 347 35.96 1.34 -0.64
C ILE A 347 37.41 1.76 -0.45
N GLN A 348 38.33 0.84 -0.60
CA GLN A 348 39.78 1.07 -0.44
C GLN A 348 40.56 0.59 -1.65
N LEU A 349 41.73 1.20 -1.89
CA LEU A 349 42.70 0.73 -2.85
C LEU A 349 43.62 -0.29 -2.16
N VAL A 350 43.47 -1.57 -2.49
CA VAL A 350 44.32 -2.64 -2.01
C VAL A 350 45.17 -3.12 -3.19
N GLU A 351 46.47 -3.02 -3.10
CA GLU A 351 47.41 -3.38 -4.18
C GLU A 351 47.09 -2.77 -5.55
N GLY A 352 46.61 -1.52 -5.56
CA GLY A 352 46.24 -0.79 -6.79
C GLY A 352 44.88 -1.16 -7.39
N ARG A 353 44.08 -2.00 -6.72
CA ARG A 353 42.72 -2.37 -7.12
C ARG A 353 41.71 -1.77 -6.18
N ARG A 354 40.60 -1.30 -6.72
CA ARG A 354 39.44 -0.87 -5.90
C ARG A 354 38.79 -2.11 -5.29
N CYS A 355 38.78 -2.18 -3.98
CA CYS A 355 38.21 -3.27 -3.21
C CYS A 355 37.09 -2.74 -2.29
N ILE A 356 36.07 -3.56 -2.08
CA ILE A 356 35.13 -3.40 -0.99
C ILE A 356 35.72 -4.12 0.22
N VAL A 357 36.00 -3.38 1.27
CA VAL A 357 36.62 -3.88 2.49
C VAL A 357 35.56 -3.86 3.61
N ILE A 358 35.45 -4.96 4.32
CA ILE A 358 34.62 -5.10 5.50
C ILE A 358 35.51 -5.54 6.64
N PRO A 359 35.63 -4.76 7.75
CA PRO A 359 36.37 -5.18 8.90
C PRO A 359 35.74 -6.45 9.49
N MET A 360 36.56 -7.45 9.71
CA MET A 360 36.13 -8.70 10.33
C MET A 360 36.33 -8.60 11.84
N GLU A 361 35.24 -8.52 12.56
CA GLU A 361 35.20 -8.70 14.00
C GLU A 361 34.94 -10.18 14.33
N ASP A 362 35.05 -10.57 15.59
CA ASP A 362 34.78 -11.94 16.02
C ASP A 362 33.42 -12.45 15.60
N GLY A 363 33.33 -13.70 15.12
CA GLY A 363 32.05 -14.36 14.81
C GLY A 363 31.74 -14.54 13.33
N VAL A 364 32.73 -14.52 12.45
CA VAL A 364 32.52 -14.83 11.02
C VAL A 364 32.08 -16.28 10.84
N GLN A 365 31.02 -16.47 10.07
CA GLN A 365 30.50 -17.79 9.73
C GLN A 365 30.44 -17.99 8.21
N ILE A 366 30.85 -19.13 7.74
CA ILE A 366 30.70 -19.58 6.36
C ILE A 366 29.79 -20.81 6.35
N ASN A 367 28.62 -20.69 5.70
CA ASN A 367 27.61 -21.75 5.66
C ASN A 367 27.25 -22.34 7.06
N GLY A 368 27.16 -21.44 8.07
CA GLY A 368 26.84 -21.81 9.45
C GLY A 368 28.04 -22.33 10.27
N MET A 369 29.22 -22.45 9.69
CA MET A 369 30.43 -22.83 10.39
C MET A 369 31.23 -21.58 10.82
N SER A 370 31.53 -21.47 12.12
CA SER A 370 32.38 -20.38 12.64
C SER A 370 33.80 -20.54 12.15
N VAL A 371 34.34 -19.46 11.60
CA VAL A 371 35.73 -19.41 11.09
C VAL A 371 36.55 -18.57 12.03
N THR A 372 37.57 -19.16 12.62
CA THR A 372 38.63 -18.44 13.34
C THR A 372 39.77 -18.14 12.36
N MET A 373 40.11 -16.86 12.21
CA MET A 373 41.28 -16.49 11.45
C MET A 373 42.51 -16.63 12.38
N GLU A 374 43.46 -17.53 12.04
CA GLU A 374 44.78 -17.48 12.62
C GLU A 374 45.45 -16.18 12.18
N GLY A 375 45.80 -15.33 13.16
CA GLY A 375 46.44 -14.07 12.88
C GLY A 375 47.76 -14.33 12.10
N THR A 376 47.86 -13.80 10.89
CA THR A 376 49.12 -13.57 10.27
C THR A 376 49.85 -12.56 11.14
N ASN A 377 50.77 -13.06 12.01
CA ASN A 377 51.74 -12.23 12.65
C ASN A 377 52.53 -11.50 11.56
N GLY A 378 52.24 -10.21 11.39
CA GLY A 378 53.05 -9.34 10.58
C GLY A 378 54.45 -9.33 11.16
N THR A 379 55.35 -9.91 10.44
CA THR A 379 56.76 -9.61 10.59
C THR A 379 57.02 -8.26 9.96
N ASP A 380 57.63 -7.38 10.75
CA ASP A 380 58.32 -6.10 10.57
C ASP A 380 58.38 -5.49 9.16
#